data_f8573e0d04d1e20c736767adeda000c6
#
_entry.id   f8573e0d04d1e20c736767adeda000c6
#
_cell.length_a   1.000
_cell.length_b   1.000
_cell.length_c   1.000
_cell.angle_alpha   90.00
_cell.angle_beta   90.00
_cell.angle_gamma   90.00
#
_symmetry.space_group_name_H-M   'P 1'
#
loop_
_entity.id
_entity.type
_entity.pdbx_description
1 polymer ?
#
loop_
_entity_poly.entity_id
_entity_poly.type
_entity_poly.pdbx_seq_one_letter_code
_entity_poly.pdbx_strand_id
1 'polypeptide(L)'
;GFDEEHLPAGAPKNASYRSYVEGKGPDGVEKTPEWAAEITGVPANQIRKFAREVALAKPANITQGWGPQRHANGELQSRAIAMLPILTGNVGIAGGNSGARESTYSMPFVRMPTLENPVKTSISVFMWTDAIHRHHEMTDKTDGVQGAERLKSPIKFIWNYAGNCLTNQHSDINYTHDILADESKCE
;
A
#
# COMPACT_ATOMS: atom_id res chain seq x y z
N GLY A 1 9.49 8.01 -11.24
CA GLY A 1 9.32 9.27 -11.94
C GLY A 1 8.13 9.29 -12.88
N PHE A 2 7.60 10.46 -13.15
CA PHE A 2 6.49 10.62 -14.07
C PHE A 2 6.90 10.33 -15.51
N ASP A 3 8.05 10.82 -15.93
CA ASP A 3 8.65 10.61 -17.24
C ASP A 3 10.04 9.96 -17.14
N GLU A 4 10.64 9.65 -18.29
CA GLU A 4 11.93 8.97 -18.34
C GLU A 4 13.08 9.82 -17.76
N GLU A 5 13.01 11.14 -17.83
CA GLU A 5 14.05 12.06 -17.36
C GLU A 5 14.15 12.09 -15.83
N HIS A 6 13.03 11.77 -15.14
CA HIS A 6 12.93 11.78 -13.67
C HIS A 6 13.03 10.38 -13.05
N LEU A 7 13.44 9.38 -13.81
CA LEU A 7 13.68 8.05 -13.29
C LEU A 7 14.98 7.99 -12.48
N PRO A 8 15.06 7.15 -11.44
CA PRO A 8 16.30 6.89 -10.74
C PRO A 8 17.38 6.32 -11.68
N ALA A 9 18.64 6.57 -11.36
CA ALA A 9 19.74 5.97 -12.09
C ALA A 9 19.64 4.44 -12.09
N GLY A 10 19.79 3.83 -13.27
CA GLY A 10 19.70 2.38 -13.45
C GLY A 10 18.27 1.83 -13.62
N ALA A 11 17.26 2.69 -13.65
CA ALA A 11 15.91 2.24 -13.96
C ALA A 11 15.81 1.68 -15.40
N PRO A 12 15.01 0.65 -15.64
CA PRO A 12 14.76 0.14 -16.98
C PRO A 12 14.18 1.20 -17.92
N LYS A 13 14.46 1.07 -19.21
CA LYS A 13 13.83 1.92 -20.24
C LYS A 13 12.31 1.73 -20.19
N ASN A 14 11.57 2.81 -20.40
CA ASN A 14 10.10 2.84 -20.37
C ASN A 14 9.50 2.46 -19.01
N ALA A 15 10.23 2.65 -17.92
CA ALA A 15 9.74 2.38 -16.54
C ALA A 15 8.98 3.57 -15.92
N SER A 16 8.83 4.68 -16.65
CA SER A 16 8.08 5.83 -16.15
C SER A 16 6.57 5.57 -16.14
N TYR A 17 5.85 6.31 -15.27
CA TYR A 17 4.39 6.27 -15.23
C TYR A 17 3.79 6.68 -16.58
N ARG A 18 4.37 7.69 -17.24
CA ARG A 18 3.95 8.12 -18.56
C ARG A 18 4.07 7.00 -19.60
N SER A 19 5.22 6.33 -19.64
CA SER A 19 5.42 5.20 -20.54
C SER A 19 4.42 4.06 -20.29
N TYR A 20 4.11 3.79 -19.03
CA TYR A 20 3.09 2.80 -18.68
C TYR A 20 1.70 3.19 -19.21
N VAL A 21 1.27 4.43 -19.00
CA VAL A 21 -0.04 4.92 -19.48
C VAL A 21 -0.12 4.93 -21.00
N GLU A 22 0.97 5.32 -21.68
CA GLU A 22 1.06 5.38 -23.16
C GLU A 22 1.27 3.99 -23.82
N GLY A 23 1.21 2.90 -23.07
CA GLY A 23 1.37 1.55 -23.60
C GLY A 23 2.79 1.19 -24.02
N LYS A 24 3.79 1.95 -23.57
CA LYS A 24 5.22 1.68 -23.81
C LYS A 24 5.84 0.82 -22.71
N GLY A 25 5.09 0.54 -21.66
CA GLY A 25 5.50 -0.31 -20.55
C GLY A 25 5.52 -1.80 -20.90
N PRO A 26 5.84 -2.68 -19.94
CA PRO A 26 6.01 -4.11 -20.19
C PRO A 26 4.77 -4.82 -20.74
N ASP A 27 3.58 -4.34 -20.46
CA ASP A 27 2.32 -4.93 -20.92
C ASP A 27 1.92 -4.49 -22.35
N GLY A 28 2.57 -3.46 -22.91
CA GLY A 28 2.29 -2.94 -24.24
C GLY A 28 0.88 -2.40 -24.45
N VAL A 29 0.12 -2.14 -23.39
CA VAL A 29 -1.29 -1.75 -23.45
C VAL A 29 -1.43 -0.27 -23.10
N GLU A 30 -2.00 0.53 -24.02
CA GLU A 30 -2.35 1.92 -23.76
C GLU A 30 -3.56 2.02 -22.83
N LYS A 31 -3.45 2.82 -21.76
CA LYS A 31 -4.50 2.99 -20.75
C LYS A 31 -5.47 4.11 -21.12
N THR A 32 -6.25 3.87 -22.16
CA THR A 32 -7.27 4.83 -22.65
C THR A 32 -8.53 4.83 -21.78
N PRO A 33 -9.38 5.86 -21.87
CA PRO A 33 -10.70 5.80 -21.25
C PRO A 33 -11.58 4.66 -21.74
N GLU A 34 -11.42 4.22 -22.99
CA GLU A 34 -12.11 3.06 -23.54
C GLU A 34 -11.64 1.76 -22.86
N TRP A 35 -10.33 1.55 -22.76
CA TRP A 35 -9.75 0.44 -22.03
C TRP A 35 -10.25 0.41 -20.57
N ALA A 36 -10.26 1.56 -19.90
CA ALA A 36 -10.74 1.66 -18.52
C ALA A 36 -12.25 1.38 -18.41
N ALA A 37 -13.05 1.80 -19.41
CA ALA A 37 -14.50 1.58 -19.43
C ALA A 37 -14.87 0.09 -19.47
N GLU A 38 -14.14 -0.71 -20.22
CA GLU A 38 -14.35 -2.16 -20.32
C GLU A 38 -14.08 -2.87 -18.96
N ILE A 39 -13.10 -2.38 -18.20
CA ILE A 39 -12.71 -2.98 -16.92
C ILE A 39 -13.63 -2.51 -15.79
N THR A 40 -13.94 -1.21 -15.75
CA THR A 40 -14.63 -0.58 -14.61
C THR A 40 -16.14 -0.50 -14.76
N GLY A 41 -16.66 -0.65 -15.98
CA GLY A 41 -18.05 -0.39 -16.29
C GLY A 41 -18.42 1.11 -16.34
N VAL A 42 -17.47 2.02 -16.10
CA VAL A 42 -17.70 3.47 -16.18
C VAL A 42 -17.56 3.92 -17.64
N PRO A 43 -18.57 4.57 -18.23
CA PRO A 43 -18.50 4.99 -19.62
C PRO A 43 -17.31 5.91 -19.92
N ALA A 44 -16.62 5.70 -21.03
CA ALA A 44 -15.41 6.44 -21.40
C ALA A 44 -15.60 7.97 -21.45
N ASN A 45 -16.78 8.44 -21.87
CA ASN A 45 -17.12 9.86 -21.88
C ASN A 45 -17.22 10.44 -20.46
N GLN A 46 -17.68 9.68 -19.48
CA GLN A 46 -17.69 10.10 -18.07
C GLN A 46 -16.27 10.15 -17.50
N ILE A 47 -15.43 9.18 -17.84
CA ILE A 47 -14.02 9.19 -17.44
C ILE A 47 -13.34 10.46 -17.98
N ARG A 48 -13.52 10.79 -19.25
CA ARG A 48 -12.98 12.02 -19.86
C ARG A 48 -13.51 13.29 -19.21
N LYS A 49 -14.81 13.34 -18.94
CA LYS A 49 -15.43 14.48 -18.27
C LYS A 49 -14.83 14.67 -16.88
N PHE A 50 -14.79 13.64 -16.08
CA PHE A 50 -14.22 13.68 -14.73
C PHE A 50 -12.73 14.07 -14.74
N ALA A 51 -11.93 13.51 -15.64
CA ALA A 51 -10.52 13.87 -15.77
C ALA A 51 -10.33 15.36 -16.05
N ARG A 52 -11.16 15.96 -16.91
CA ARG A 52 -11.12 17.41 -17.20
C ARG A 52 -11.56 18.25 -16.00
N GLU A 53 -12.61 17.84 -15.29
CA GLU A 53 -13.07 18.52 -14.08
C GLU A 53 -11.98 18.54 -13.00
N VAL A 54 -11.33 17.40 -12.74
CA VAL A 54 -10.20 17.30 -11.80
C VAL A 54 -9.02 18.15 -12.25
N ALA A 55 -8.68 18.14 -13.53
CA ALA A 55 -7.55 18.91 -14.05
C ALA A 55 -7.75 20.43 -13.98
N LEU A 56 -9.00 20.88 -14.14
CA LEU A 56 -9.34 22.31 -14.11
C LEU A 56 -9.62 22.85 -12.70
N ALA A 57 -9.97 21.97 -11.75
CA ALA A 57 -10.19 22.36 -10.37
C ALA A 57 -8.87 22.78 -9.71
N LYS A 58 -8.78 24.05 -9.28
CA LYS A 58 -7.60 24.60 -8.59
C LYS A 58 -8.02 25.57 -7.49
N PRO A 59 -7.71 25.27 -6.24
CA PRO A 59 -7.07 24.02 -5.78
C PRO A 59 -8.03 22.81 -5.83
N ALA A 60 -7.47 21.62 -6.00
CA ALA A 60 -8.19 20.37 -5.83
C ALA A 60 -7.53 19.52 -4.74
N ASN A 61 -8.31 19.07 -3.78
CA ASN A 61 -7.86 18.13 -2.76
C ASN A 61 -8.39 16.74 -3.11
N ILE A 62 -7.48 15.81 -3.41
CA ILE A 62 -7.81 14.43 -3.78
C ILE A 62 -7.30 13.53 -2.68
N THR A 63 -8.21 12.90 -1.96
CA THR A 63 -7.89 12.02 -0.84
C THR A 63 -8.42 10.62 -1.08
N GLN A 64 -7.86 9.66 -0.37
CA GLN A 64 -8.32 8.28 -0.36
C GLN A 64 -8.48 7.79 1.07
N GLY A 65 -9.48 6.97 1.29
CA GLY A 65 -9.65 6.25 2.55
C GLY A 65 -8.74 5.02 2.64
N TRP A 66 -9.00 4.21 3.63
CA TRP A 66 -8.22 3.00 3.93
C TRP A 66 -8.55 1.81 3.02
N GLY A 67 -9.67 1.86 2.28
CA GLY A 67 -10.15 0.75 1.46
C GLY A 67 -9.22 0.37 0.30
N PRO A 68 -8.77 1.32 -0.52
CA PRO A 68 -8.02 1.00 -1.75
C PRO A 68 -6.78 0.13 -1.53
N GLN A 69 -5.98 0.37 -0.47
CA GLN A 69 -4.77 -0.40 -0.23
C GLN A 69 -5.03 -1.75 0.48
N ARG A 70 -6.27 -2.06 0.90
CA ARG A 70 -6.60 -3.29 1.63
C ARG A 70 -7.02 -4.45 0.73
N HIS A 71 -6.35 -4.58 -0.39
CA HIS A 71 -6.51 -5.66 -1.36
C HIS A 71 -5.12 -6.16 -1.78
N ALA A 72 -5.07 -7.32 -2.39
CA ALA A 72 -3.85 -7.79 -3.02
C ALA A 72 -3.35 -6.74 -4.03
N ASN A 73 -2.08 -6.35 -3.90
CA ASN A 73 -1.47 -5.25 -4.67
C ASN A 73 -2.17 -3.89 -4.52
N GLY A 74 -2.87 -3.65 -3.42
CA GLY A 74 -3.63 -2.43 -3.19
C GLY A 74 -2.79 -1.16 -3.10
N GLU A 75 -1.48 -1.27 -2.83
CA GLU A 75 -0.53 -0.17 -2.89
C GLU A 75 -0.46 0.45 -4.29
N LEU A 76 -0.71 -0.32 -5.35
CA LEU A 76 -0.74 0.19 -6.73
C LEU A 76 -1.93 1.14 -6.94
N GLN A 77 -3.10 0.83 -6.35
CA GLN A 77 -4.26 1.71 -6.37
C GLN A 77 -3.98 3.03 -5.65
N SER A 78 -3.37 2.95 -4.47
CA SER A 78 -2.97 4.13 -3.70
C SER A 78 -1.96 5.00 -4.44
N ARG A 79 -1.00 4.40 -5.12
CA ARG A 79 -0.04 5.12 -5.99
C ARG A 79 -0.74 5.80 -7.16
N ALA A 80 -1.67 5.11 -7.82
CA ALA A 80 -2.43 5.69 -8.94
C ALA A 80 -3.26 6.90 -8.50
N ILE A 81 -3.93 6.83 -7.35
CA ILE A 81 -4.69 7.95 -6.79
C ILE A 81 -3.76 9.13 -6.45
N ALA A 82 -2.59 8.86 -5.84
CA ALA A 82 -1.61 9.88 -5.52
C ALA A 82 -1.03 10.60 -6.75
N MET A 83 -1.05 9.97 -7.92
CA MET A 83 -0.62 10.60 -9.16
C MET A 83 -1.57 11.71 -9.63
N LEU A 84 -2.85 11.67 -9.30
CA LEU A 84 -3.83 12.67 -9.75
C LEU A 84 -3.48 14.10 -9.29
N PRO A 85 -3.25 14.38 -7.98
CA PRO A 85 -2.83 15.71 -7.55
C PRO A 85 -1.45 16.11 -8.08
N ILE A 86 -0.55 15.14 -8.30
CA ILE A 86 0.78 15.42 -8.88
C ILE A 86 0.62 15.89 -10.32
N LEU A 87 -0.10 15.14 -11.15
CA LEU A 87 -0.32 15.45 -12.57
C LEU A 87 -1.07 16.77 -12.79
N THR A 88 -1.93 17.14 -11.86
CA THR A 88 -2.73 18.37 -11.94
C THR A 88 -2.10 19.56 -11.21
N GLY A 89 -0.89 19.41 -10.64
CA GLY A 89 -0.18 20.49 -9.95
C GLY A 89 -0.88 20.96 -8.67
N ASN A 90 -1.52 20.05 -7.95
CA ASN A 90 -2.25 20.33 -6.72
C ASN A 90 -1.50 19.88 -5.44
N VAL A 91 -0.22 19.56 -5.54
CA VAL A 91 0.61 19.20 -4.38
C VAL A 91 1.33 20.45 -3.86
N GLY A 92 1.28 20.66 -2.54
CA GLY A 92 2.00 21.73 -1.87
C GLY A 92 1.40 23.14 -2.02
N ILE A 93 0.19 23.25 -2.54
CA ILE A 93 -0.55 24.52 -2.62
C ILE A 93 -1.67 24.56 -1.58
N ALA A 94 -2.04 25.76 -1.14
CA ALA A 94 -3.14 25.94 -0.18
C ALA A 94 -4.45 25.41 -0.75
N GLY A 95 -5.14 24.54 -0.01
CA GLY A 95 -6.36 23.86 -0.45
C GLY A 95 -6.13 22.64 -1.39
N GLY A 96 -4.88 22.34 -1.71
CA GLY A 96 -4.49 21.16 -2.46
C GLY A 96 -4.05 20.01 -1.55
N ASN A 97 -3.21 19.11 -2.08
CA ASN A 97 -2.70 17.96 -1.35
C ASN A 97 -1.35 18.23 -0.70
N SER A 98 -1.19 17.70 0.53
CA SER A 98 0.10 17.67 1.24
C SER A 98 0.91 16.39 0.97
N GLY A 99 0.38 15.46 0.19
CA GLY A 99 0.91 14.10 0.05
C GLY A 99 0.46 13.15 1.15
N ALA A 100 -0.24 13.65 2.18
CA ALA A 100 -0.78 12.83 3.25
C ALA A 100 -2.06 12.10 2.80
N ARG A 101 -2.23 10.89 3.28
CA ARG A 101 -3.50 10.18 3.19
C ARG A 101 -4.44 10.61 4.30
N GLU A 102 -5.71 10.24 4.17
CA GLU A 102 -6.70 10.42 5.23
C GLU A 102 -6.21 9.81 6.57
N SER A 103 -6.55 10.47 7.67
CA SER A 103 -6.19 10.06 9.05
C SER A 103 -4.68 10.04 9.35
N THR A 104 -3.86 10.75 8.60
CA THR A 104 -2.43 10.88 8.90
C THR A 104 -2.09 12.10 9.75
N TYR A 105 -3.08 12.87 10.16
CA TYR A 105 -2.88 14.03 11.01
C TYR A 105 -2.54 13.60 12.44
N SER A 106 -1.39 14.05 12.92
CA SER A 106 -1.05 13.91 14.32
C SER A 106 -1.81 14.99 15.12
N MET A 107 -2.79 14.55 15.89
CA MET A 107 -3.45 15.41 16.86
C MET A 107 -2.63 15.41 18.17
N PRO A 108 -2.44 16.55 18.83
CA PRO A 108 -1.68 16.64 20.07
C PRO A 108 -2.53 16.14 21.26
N PHE A 109 -2.88 14.87 21.24
CA PHE A 109 -3.55 14.25 22.39
C PHE A 109 -2.56 14.01 23.53
N VAL A 110 -2.99 14.28 24.75
CA VAL A 110 -2.29 13.79 25.93
C VAL A 110 -2.35 12.27 25.93
N ARG A 111 -1.21 11.64 25.84
CA ARG A 111 -1.09 10.17 25.86
C ARG A 111 -0.90 9.68 27.27
N MET A 112 -1.46 8.52 27.58
CA MET A 112 -1.12 7.83 28.82
C MET A 112 0.38 7.54 28.86
N PRO A 113 1.03 7.69 30.02
CA PRO A 113 2.40 7.24 30.19
C PRO A 113 2.50 5.74 29.86
N THR A 114 3.48 5.37 29.06
CA THR A 114 3.78 3.98 28.72
C THR A 114 5.17 3.62 29.21
N LEU A 115 5.33 2.38 29.65
CA LEU A 115 6.66 1.83 29.94
C LEU A 115 7.44 1.62 28.65
N GLU A 116 8.75 1.62 28.75
CA GLU A 116 9.60 1.26 27.63
C GLU A 116 9.43 -0.23 27.30
N ASN A 117 9.15 -0.53 26.03
CA ASN A 117 9.11 -1.93 25.57
C ASN A 117 10.56 -2.46 25.47
N PRO A 118 10.93 -3.47 26.25
CA PRO A 118 12.26 -4.08 26.17
C PRO A 118 12.48 -4.89 24.88
N VAL A 119 11.39 -5.32 24.23
CA VAL A 119 11.47 -6.08 22.97
C VAL A 119 11.57 -5.09 21.80
N LYS A 120 12.71 -5.11 21.14
CA LYS A 120 13.00 -4.21 20.00
C LYS A 120 12.77 -4.90 18.65
N THR A 121 12.69 -6.23 18.63
CA THR A 121 12.44 -6.99 17.40
C THR A 121 10.98 -6.89 17.00
N SER A 122 10.73 -6.56 15.75
CA SER A 122 9.39 -6.53 15.18
C SER A 122 9.37 -7.09 13.75
N ILE A 123 8.20 -7.50 13.32
CA ILE A 123 7.91 -7.97 11.96
C ILE A 123 6.72 -7.21 11.38
N SER A 124 6.58 -7.27 10.07
CA SER A 124 5.36 -6.76 9.42
C SER A 124 4.13 -7.50 9.93
N VAL A 125 3.02 -6.78 10.10
CA VAL A 125 1.72 -7.37 10.46
C VAL A 125 1.25 -8.43 9.45
N PHE A 126 1.76 -8.41 8.22
CA PHE A 126 1.43 -9.40 7.19
C PHE A 126 2.30 -10.65 7.24
N MET A 127 3.28 -10.72 8.15
CA MET A 127 4.25 -11.81 8.25
C MET A 127 4.07 -12.67 9.51
N TRP A 128 2.98 -12.48 10.25
CA TRP A 128 2.80 -13.22 11.49
C TRP A 128 2.55 -14.73 11.26
N THR A 129 1.88 -15.11 10.17
CA THR A 129 1.71 -16.52 9.77
C THR A 129 3.03 -17.17 9.41
N ASP A 130 3.87 -16.46 8.65
CA ASP A 130 5.24 -16.90 8.37
C ASP A 130 6.07 -17.03 9.64
N ALA A 131 5.91 -16.09 10.58
CA ALA A 131 6.64 -16.15 11.86
C ALA A 131 6.22 -17.31 12.75
N ILE A 132 4.99 -17.82 12.63
CA ILE A 132 4.59 -19.07 13.27
C ILE A 132 5.25 -20.26 12.56
N HIS A 133 5.20 -20.28 11.23
CA HIS A 133 5.62 -21.43 10.42
C HIS A 133 7.13 -21.59 10.33
N ARG A 134 7.85 -20.50 10.03
CA ARG A 134 9.27 -20.52 9.65
C ARG A 134 10.12 -19.41 10.31
N HIS A 135 9.81 -19.01 11.54
CA HIS A 135 10.52 -17.93 12.23
C HIS A 135 12.05 -18.04 12.17
N HIS A 136 12.58 -19.25 12.24
CA HIS A 136 14.03 -19.51 12.23
C HIS A 136 14.73 -19.18 10.91
N GLU A 137 13.96 -19.05 9.81
CA GLU A 137 14.45 -18.67 8.49
C GLU A 137 14.35 -17.16 8.24
N MET A 138 13.49 -16.44 9.01
CA MET A 138 13.18 -15.04 8.77
C MET A 138 14.32 -14.12 9.18
N THR A 139 14.74 -13.26 8.25
CA THR A 139 15.84 -12.30 8.44
C THR A 139 15.43 -10.86 8.12
N ASP A 140 16.29 -9.92 8.49
CA ASP A 140 16.16 -8.51 8.14
C ASP A 140 16.23 -8.28 6.63
N LYS A 141 17.00 -9.09 5.91
CA LYS A 141 17.26 -8.96 4.47
C LYS A 141 16.17 -9.56 3.60
N THR A 142 15.61 -10.70 4.02
CA THR A 142 14.63 -11.44 3.21
C THR A 142 13.19 -11.15 3.61
N ASP A 143 12.94 -10.90 4.91
CA ASP A 143 11.59 -10.80 5.47
C ASP A 143 11.34 -9.46 6.17
N GLY A 144 12.33 -8.58 6.20
CA GLY A 144 12.19 -7.26 6.80
C GLY A 144 12.04 -7.29 8.32
N VAL A 145 12.67 -8.25 9.00
CA VAL A 145 12.76 -8.27 10.47
C VAL A 145 13.47 -6.99 10.92
N GLN A 146 12.87 -6.27 11.86
CA GLN A 146 13.42 -5.03 12.39
C GLN A 146 13.99 -5.24 13.79
N GLY A 147 15.05 -4.51 14.13
CA GLY A 147 15.67 -4.55 15.45
C GLY A 147 16.54 -5.79 15.74
N ALA A 148 16.67 -6.70 14.78
CA ALA A 148 17.56 -7.86 14.84
C ALA A 148 17.84 -8.39 13.44
N GLU A 149 18.97 -9.09 13.25
CA GLU A 149 19.32 -9.74 11.97
C GLU A 149 18.36 -10.86 11.57
N ARG A 150 17.73 -11.48 12.55
CA ARG A 150 16.75 -12.57 12.35
C ARG A 150 15.75 -12.64 13.49
N LEU A 151 14.61 -13.27 13.21
CA LEU A 151 13.61 -13.57 14.23
C LEU A 151 14.08 -14.77 15.06
N LYS A 152 14.38 -14.53 16.34
CA LYS A 152 14.99 -15.53 17.23
C LYS A 152 14.00 -16.45 17.92
N SER A 153 12.76 -16.02 18.05
CA SER A 153 11.72 -16.74 18.82
C SER A 153 10.46 -16.92 17.97
N PRO A 154 9.79 -18.08 18.08
CA PRO A 154 8.48 -18.27 17.48
C PRO A 154 7.44 -17.37 18.14
N ILE A 155 6.35 -17.11 17.45
CA ILE A 155 5.15 -16.53 18.04
C ILE A 155 4.45 -17.64 18.84
N LYS A 156 4.29 -17.43 20.15
CA LYS A 156 3.61 -18.38 21.06
C LYS A 156 2.24 -17.87 21.52
N PHE A 157 2.02 -16.58 21.39
CA PHE A 157 0.78 -15.95 21.82
C PHE A 157 0.50 -14.72 20.97
N ILE A 158 -0.74 -14.57 20.52
CA ILE A 158 -1.21 -13.44 19.74
C ILE A 158 -2.38 -12.78 20.47
N TRP A 159 -2.23 -11.47 20.73
CA TRP A 159 -3.32 -10.65 21.21
C TRP A 159 -3.91 -9.85 20.05
N ASN A 160 -5.10 -10.20 19.62
CA ASN A 160 -5.81 -9.46 18.60
C ASN A 160 -6.74 -8.43 19.23
N TYR A 161 -6.47 -7.14 18.97
CA TYR A 161 -7.28 -6.04 19.46
C TYR A 161 -7.72 -5.13 18.31
N ALA A 162 -9.01 -4.80 18.27
CA ALA A 162 -9.61 -3.85 17.34
C ALA A 162 -9.32 -4.09 15.84
N GLY A 163 -9.11 -5.35 15.46
CA GLY A 163 -8.83 -5.73 14.07
C GLY A 163 -9.37 -7.11 13.72
N ASN A 164 -9.53 -7.37 12.44
CA ASN A 164 -9.82 -8.70 11.92
C ASN A 164 -8.60 -9.18 11.12
N CYS A 165 -7.53 -9.56 11.84
CA CYS A 165 -6.29 -9.99 11.23
C CYS A 165 -6.38 -11.40 10.63
N LEU A 166 -7.35 -12.22 11.06
CA LEU A 166 -7.46 -13.60 10.64
C LEU A 166 -8.09 -13.77 9.25
N THR A 167 -9.12 -12.98 8.96
CA THR A 167 -9.94 -13.18 7.76
C THR A 167 -10.09 -11.97 6.86
N ASN A 168 -9.59 -10.80 7.26
CA ASN A 168 -9.77 -9.57 6.49
C ASN A 168 -8.44 -8.83 6.19
N GLN A 169 -7.57 -8.70 7.19
CA GLN A 169 -6.33 -7.95 7.03
C GLN A 169 -5.20 -8.76 6.40
N HIS A 170 -5.29 -10.07 6.43
CA HIS A 170 -4.32 -10.97 5.80
C HIS A 170 -4.78 -11.35 4.40
N SER A 171 -3.87 -11.41 3.44
CA SER A 171 -4.17 -11.64 2.03
C SER A 171 -4.44 -13.11 1.70
N ASP A 172 -3.96 -14.06 2.50
CA ASP A 172 -4.13 -15.51 2.28
C ASP A 172 -4.87 -16.14 3.46
N ILE A 173 -6.21 -16.17 3.35
CA ILE A 173 -7.09 -16.73 4.38
C ILE A 173 -6.90 -18.24 4.52
N ASN A 174 -6.69 -18.95 3.42
CA ASN A 174 -6.52 -20.39 3.46
C ASN A 174 -5.23 -20.77 4.17
N TYR A 175 -4.13 -20.10 3.85
CA TYR A 175 -2.86 -20.27 4.55
C TYR A 175 -2.97 -19.93 6.04
N THR A 176 -3.67 -18.84 6.38
CA THR A 176 -3.94 -18.47 7.77
C THR A 176 -4.70 -19.57 8.51
N HIS A 177 -5.74 -20.12 7.88
CA HIS A 177 -6.51 -21.21 8.45
C HIS A 177 -5.65 -22.47 8.67
N ASP A 178 -4.86 -22.85 7.69
CA ASP A 178 -4.03 -24.06 7.77
C ASP A 178 -2.96 -23.94 8.87
N ILE A 179 -2.34 -22.76 9.01
CA ILE A 179 -1.36 -22.51 10.08
C ILE A 179 -2.00 -22.55 11.47
N LEU A 180 -3.19 -21.99 11.63
CA LEU A 180 -3.89 -21.96 12.93
C LEU A 180 -4.55 -23.30 13.29
N ALA A 181 -4.86 -24.13 12.31
CA ALA A 181 -5.41 -25.48 12.51
C ALA A 181 -4.33 -26.51 12.81
N ASP A 182 -3.07 -26.20 12.60
CA ASP A 182 -1.93 -27.10 12.90
C ASP A 182 -1.53 -26.97 14.36
N GLU A 183 -2.03 -27.87 15.22
CA GLU A 183 -1.73 -27.91 16.65
C GLU A 183 -0.23 -28.08 16.96
N SER A 184 0.58 -28.53 16.00
CA SER A 184 2.04 -28.59 16.15
C SER A 184 2.72 -27.22 16.08
N LYS A 185 2.02 -26.23 15.53
CA LYS A 185 2.50 -24.87 15.31
C LYS A 185 1.91 -23.86 16.28
N CYS A 186 0.63 -23.99 16.59
CA CYS A 186 -0.13 -23.05 17.39
C CYS A 186 -1.03 -23.82 18.39
N GLU A 187 -0.84 -23.56 19.68
CA GLU A 187 -1.69 -24.06 20.76
C GLU A 187 -2.87 -23.12 21.04
#